data_b69c6ccd85ad812c9b7b471d7b5b7fe2
#
_entry.id   b69c6ccd85ad812c9b7b471d7b5b7fe2
#
_cell.length_a   1.000
_cell.length_b   1.000
_cell.length_c   1.000
_cell.angle_alpha   90.00
_cell.angle_beta   90.00
_cell.angle_gamma   90.00
#
_symmetry.space_group_name_H-M   'P 1'
#
loop_
_entity.id
_entity.type
_entity.pdbx_description
1 polymer ?
#
loop_
_entity_poly.entity_id
_entity_poly.type
_entity_poly.pdbx_seq_one_letter_code
_entity_poly.pdbx_strand_id
1 'polypeptide(L)'
;MLISRRFERKIMDKYITMPITEETTAELKAGDYVYLTGTMYVARDAAHKRMIEALDEGGELPIDIRDATIYYMGPSPAREGRPIGSAGPTTATRMDKYAPRLLDLGEKAMIGKGKRSKEVVDAVIRNHAVYFAAIGGAGALLSKCITKSEIVCYEDLGAETIRKIEVKDFPVIVVIDREGNNLYETAIQQYHTLEEM
;
A
#
# COMPACT_ATOMS: atom_id res chain seq x y z
N MET A 1 -38.09 17.80 -16.04
CA MET A 1 -36.90 17.47 -16.83
C MET A 1 -35.70 18.00 -16.05
N LEU A 2 -35.23 17.23 -15.05
CA LEU A 2 -34.09 17.55 -14.22
C LEU A 2 -32.97 16.60 -14.65
N ILE A 3 -32.09 17.12 -15.53
CA ILE A 3 -30.88 16.42 -15.96
C ILE A 3 -29.95 16.41 -14.76
N SER A 4 -29.80 15.22 -14.20
CA SER A 4 -28.77 14.89 -13.21
C SER A 4 -27.43 15.39 -13.72
N ARG A 5 -26.86 16.42 -13.10
CA ARG A 5 -25.47 16.78 -13.27
C ARG A 5 -24.64 15.67 -12.60
N ARG A 6 -24.32 14.63 -13.35
CA ARG A 6 -23.29 13.67 -13.00
C ARG A 6 -22.01 14.48 -12.82
N PHE A 7 -21.55 14.61 -11.59
CA PHE A 7 -20.21 15.12 -11.32
C PHE A 7 -19.23 14.12 -11.92
N GLU A 8 -18.83 14.32 -13.15
CA GLU A 8 -17.64 13.69 -13.72
C GLU A 8 -16.44 14.28 -12.96
N ARG A 9 -16.04 13.61 -11.86
CA ARG A 9 -14.75 13.88 -11.24
C ARG A 9 -13.71 13.54 -12.31
N LYS A 10 -13.08 14.58 -12.90
CA LYS A 10 -12.00 14.40 -13.83
C LYS A 10 -10.89 13.68 -13.06
N ILE A 11 -10.74 12.38 -13.28
CA ILE A 11 -9.66 11.59 -12.71
C ILE A 11 -8.39 12.16 -13.31
N MET A 12 -7.62 12.90 -12.50
CA MET A 12 -6.29 13.37 -12.88
C MET A 12 -5.28 12.45 -12.22
N ASP A 13 -4.38 11.89 -13.02
CA ASP A 13 -3.25 11.13 -12.52
C ASP A 13 -2.41 12.00 -11.59
N LYS A 14 -2.10 11.48 -10.40
CA LYS A 14 -1.26 12.16 -9.42
C LYS A 14 0.12 11.52 -9.39
N TYR A 15 1.14 12.35 -9.49
CA TYR A 15 2.55 11.92 -9.38
C TYR A 15 3.09 12.34 -8.03
N ILE A 16 3.53 11.37 -7.23
CA ILE A 16 3.96 11.58 -5.85
C ILE A 16 5.38 11.05 -5.68
N THR A 17 6.23 11.89 -5.10
CA THR A 17 7.58 11.48 -4.68
C THR A 17 7.54 11.09 -3.19
N MET A 18 8.03 9.90 -2.88
CA MET A 18 8.14 9.42 -1.51
C MET A 18 9.33 10.05 -0.77
N PRO A 19 9.29 10.21 0.57
CA PRO A 19 8.30 9.63 1.48
C PRO A 19 6.93 10.31 1.40
N ILE A 20 5.87 9.57 1.70
CA ILE A 20 4.51 10.09 1.81
C ILE A 20 4.37 10.71 3.20
N THR A 21 4.11 12.02 3.23
CA THR A 21 3.93 12.78 4.48
C THR A 21 2.45 13.01 4.78
N GLU A 22 2.16 13.62 5.91
CA GLU A 22 0.79 13.99 6.29
C GLU A 22 0.18 15.00 5.33
N GLU A 23 0.97 15.95 4.82
CA GLU A 23 0.54 16.90 3.81
C GLU A 23 0.16 16.19 2.52
N THR A 24 0.97 15.21 2.10
CA THR A 24 0.68 14.40 0.90
C THR A 24 -0.63 13.62 1.07
N THR A 25 -0.84 12.98 2.22
CA THR A 25 -2.08 12.21 2.45
C THR A 25 -3.32 13.10 2.48
N ALA A 26 -3.20 14.38 2.87
CA ALA A 26 -4.30 15.33 2.88
C ALA A 26 -4.88 15.60 1.47
N GLU A 27 -4.05 15.49 0.45
CA GLU A 27 -4.43 15.72 -0.95
C GLU A 27 -4.98 14.45 -1.64
N LEU A 28 -4.84 13.28 -1.00
CA LEU A 28 -5.26 11.99 -1.56
C LEU A 28 -6.71 11.68 -1.17
N LYS A 29 -7.48 11.22 -2.15
CA LYS A 29 -8.87 10.80 -1.94
C LYS A 29 -9.09 9.41 -2.53
N ALA A 30 -9.96 8.62 -1.88
CA ALA A 30 -10.34 7.30 -2.37
C ALA A 30 -10.80 7.38 -3.83
N GLY A 31 -10.22 6.53 -4.68
CA GLY A 31 -10.41 6.50 -6.13
C GLY A 31 -9.39 7.29 -6.95
N ASP A 32 -8.45 8.00 -6.32
CA ASP A 32 -7.37 8.66 -7.08
C ASP A 32 -6.41 7.64 -7.66
N TYR A 33 -5.99 7.85 -8.91
CA TYR A 33 -4.88 7.15 -9.55
C TYR A 33 -3.57 7.86 -9.23
N VAL A 34 -2.60 7.10 -8.74
CA VAL A 34 -1.33 7.65 -8.24
C VAL A 34 -0.15 6.90 -8.83
N TYR A 35 0.87 7.64 -9.23
CA TYR A 35 2.18 7.12 -9.66
C TYR A 35 3.22 7.49 -8.63
N LEU A 36 3.75 6.47 -7.93
CA LEU A 36 4.73 6.66 -6.86
C LEU A 36 6.15 6.57 -7.39
N THR A 37 7.01 7.53 -7.02
CA THR A 37 8.44 7.51 -7.30
C THR A 37 9.24 7.70 -6.02
N GLY A 38 10.31 6.94 -5.84
CA GLY A 38 11.20 7.01 -4.69
C GLY A 38 11.38 5.66 -4.00
N THR A 39 11.60 5.67 -2.70
CA THR A 39 11.94 4.48 -1.91
C THR A 39 10.75 3.99 -1.11
N MET A 40 10.54 2.66 -1.10
CA MET A 40 9.58 1.99 -0.22
C MET A 40 10.16 0.68 0.31
N TYR A 41 9.59 0.18 1.39
CA TYR A 41 9.90 -1.15 1.92
C TYR A 41 8.95 -2.20 1.36
N VAL A 42 9.44 -3.44 1.35
CA VAL A 42 8.65 -4.63 1.03
C VAL A 42 8.65 -5.51 2.27
N ALA A 43 7.46 -5.85 2.76
CA ALA A 43 7.31 -6.78 3.88
C ALA A 43 5.96 -7.50 3.78
N ARG A 44 5.95 -8.77 4.17
CA ARG A 44 4.74 -9.59 4.23
C ARG A 44 4.48 -10.09 5.65
N ASP A 45 3.55 -11.01 5.78
CA ASP A 45 3.05 -11.52 7.05
C ASP A 45 4.13 -12.07 7.99
N ALA A 46 5.11 -12.84 7.51
CA ALA A 46 6.19 -13.35 8.36
C ALA A 46 7.10 -12.22 8.88
N ALA A 47 7.43 -11.25 8.02
CA ALA A 47 8.23 -10.09 8.42
C ALA A 47 7.47 -9.19 9.40
N HIS A 48 6.17 -8.92 9.14
CA HIS A 48 5.32 -8.17 10.06
C HIS A 48 5.23 -8.82 11.44
N LYS A 49 5.02 -10.15 11.46
CA LYS A 49 4.99 -10.91 12.71
C LYS A 49 6.29 -10.71 13.50
N ARG A 50 7.44 -10.89 12.85
CA ARG A 50 8.76 -10.76 13.50
C ARG A 50 9.05 -9.34 13.98
N MET A 51 8.61 -8.32 13.23
CA MET A 51 8.69 -6.91 13.67
C MET A 51 7.89 -6.67 14.96
N ILE A 52 6.67 -7.21 15.04
CA ILE A 52 5.84 -7.04 16.23
C ILE A 52 6.40 -7.85 17.41
N GLU A 53 6.89 -9.07 17.20
CA GLU A 53 7.56 -9.88 18.23
C GLU A 53 8.78 -9.15 18.80
N ALA A 54 9.62 -8.55 17.95
CA ALA A 54 10.76 -7.76 18.40
C ALA A 54 10.33 -6.56 19.28
N LEU A 55 9.27 -5.87 18.92
CA LEU A 55 8.71 -4.77 19.73
C LEU A 55 8.14 -5.27 21.07
N ASP A 56 7.50 -6.44 21.10
CA ASP A 56 6.95 -7.06 22.31
C ASP A 56 8.05 -7.48 23.30
N GLU A 57 9.22 -7.84 22.78
CA GLU A 57 10.43 -8.15 23.55
C GLU A 57 11.20 -6.90 24.00
N GLY A 58 10.72 -5.69 23.67
CA GLY A 58 11.36 -4.42 24.03
C GLY A 58 12.50 -4.01 23.09
N GLY A 59 12.60 -4.65 21.92
CA GLY A 59 13.56 -4.30 20.87
C GLY A 59 13.07 -3.19 19.95
N GLU A 60 13.83 -2.91 18.91
CA GLU A 60 13.55 -1.89 17.91
C GLU A 60 13.17 -2.51 16.56
N LEU A 61 12.47 -1.73 15.73
CA LEU A 61 12.20 -2.12 14.36
C LEU A 61 13.49 -2.12 13.53
N PRO A 62 13.67 -3.09 12.61
CA PRO A 62 14.86 -3.17 11.76
C PRO A 62 14.87 -2.13 10.63
N ILE A 63 13.84 -1.32 10.53
CA ILE A 63 13.66 -0.28 9.51
C ILE A 63 13.16 1.01 10.17
N ASP A 64 13.47 2.15 9.57
CA ASP A 64 12.82 3.39 9.94
C ASP A 64 11.37 3.37 9.43
N ILE A 65 10.44 3.33 10.38
CA ILE A 65 9.00 3.21 10.10
C ILE A 65 8.34 4.57 9.88
N ARG A 66 8.99 5.67 10.29
CA ARG A 66 8.41 7.01 10.17
C ARG A 66 8.27 7.41 8.70
N ASP A 67 7.06 7.77 8.33
CA ASP A 67 6.65 8.10 6.95
C ASP A 67 6.95 6.97 5.93
N ALA A 68 7.15 5.74 6.44
CA ALA A 68 7.41 4.60 5.58
C ALA A 68 6.19 4.24 4.73
N THR A 69 6.48 3.80 3.51
CA THR A 69 5.54 3.10 2.64
C THR A 69 5.92 1.63 2.61
N ILE A 70 5.00 0.72 2.96
CA ILE A 70 5.24 -0.72 2.92
C ILE A 70 4.39 -1.37 1.83
N TYR A 71 5.07 -2.03 0.88
CA TYR A 71 4.43 -2.82 -0.17
C TYR A 71 4.36 -4.29 0.25
N TYR A 72 3.15 -4.81 0.34
CA TYR A 72 2.86 -6.20 0.68
C TYR A 72 3.08 -7.10 -0.54
N MET A 73 4.30 -7.50 -0.74
CA MET A 73 4.74 -8.27 -1.90
C MET A 73 5.72 -9.38 -1.48
N GLY A 74 5.62 -10.54 -2.13
CA GLY A 74 6.64 -11.58 -2.10
C GLY A 74 7.13 -11.79 -3.54
N PRO A 75 8.30 -11.29 -3.90
CA PRO A 75 8.78 -11.36 -5.27
C PRO A 75 9.19 -12.77 -5.65
N SER A 76 9.04 -13.12 -6.92
CA SER A 76 9.74 -14.27 -7.47
C SER A 76 11.24 -13.95 -7.63
N PRO A 77 12.12 -14.98 -7.75
CA PRO A 77 13.53 -14.76 -7.99
C PRO A 77 13.79 -13.84 -9.19
N ALA A 78 14.77 -12.97 -9.06
CA ALA A 78 15.18 -12.08 -10.14
C ALA A 78 15.74 -12.89 -11.33
N ARG A 79 15.46 -12.43 -12.54
CA ARG A 79 16.13 -12.89 -13.73
C ARG A 79 17.42 -12.09 -13.94
N GLU A 80 18.34 -12.62 -14.72
CA GLU A 80 19.56 -11.91 -15.09
C GLU A 80 19.27 -10.48 -15.62
N GLY A 81 20.01 -9.50 -15.13
CA GLY A 81 19.84 -8.09 -15.49
C GLY A 81 18.59 -7.41 -14.92
N ARG A 82 17.85 -8.05 -14.03
CA ARG A 82 16.68 -7.46 -13.36
C ARG A 82 16.91 -7.33 -11.85
N PRO A 83 16.49 -6.21 -11.23
CA PRO A 83 16.64 -6.04 -9.78
C PRO A 83 15.73 -6.97 -8.97
N ILE A 84 14.62 -7.44 -9.59
CA ILE A 84 13.60 -8.26 -8.93
C ILE A 84 12.83 -9.08 -9.97
N GLY A 85 12.20 -10.16 -9.54
CA GLY A 85 11.25 -10.91 -10.38
C GLY A 85 9.86 -10.30 -10.38
N SER A 86 8.82 -11.13 -10.56
CA SER A 86 7.43 -10.66 -10.49
C SER A 86 7.13 -10.01 -9.15
N ALA A 87 6.52 -8.82 -9.16
CA ALA A 87 6.30 -7.96 -8.01
C ALA A 87 4.80 -7.71 -7.74
N GLY A 88 3.98 -8.77 -7.78
CA GLY A 88 2.54 -8.66 -7.57
C GLY A 88 2.14 -8.50 -6.10
N PRO A 89 1.05 -7.76 -5.80
CA PRO A 89 0.60 -7.54 -4.44
C PRO A 89 0.03 -8.81 -3.80
N THR A 90 0.31 -8.98 -2.52
CA THR A 90 -0.32 -10.00 -1.64
C THR A 90 -1.64 -9.46 -1.06
N THR A 91 -2.51 -10.37 -0.65
CA THR A 91 -3.77 -10.05 0.05
C THR A 91 -3.46 -9.36 1.39
N ALA A 92 -3.95 -8.14 1.55
CA ALA A 92 -3.57 -7.25 2.65
C ALA A 92 -4.12 -7.68 4.02
N THR A 93 -5.26 -8.39 4.07
CA THR A 93 -5.86 -8.89 5.33
C THR A 93 -4.92 -9.78 6.15
N ARG A 94 -3.90 -10.37 5.53
CA ARG A 94 -2.87 -11.16 6.24
C ARG A 94 -2.04 -10.30 7.21
N MET A 95 -1.92 -9.00 6.96
CA MET A 95 -1.20 -8.03 7.78
C MET A 95 -2.10 -7.28 8.77
N ASP A 96 -3.43 -7.46 8.72
CA ASP A 96 -4.37 -6.62 9.48
C ASP A 96 -4.15 -6.66 10.99
N LYS A 97 -3.73 -7.78 11.55
CA LYS A 97 -3.43 -7.90 12.98
C LYS A 97 -2.15 -7.17 13.43
N TYR A 98 -1.30 -6.77 12.48
CA TYR A 98 -0.02 -6.09 12.75
C TYR A 98 -0.02 -4.62 12.35
N ALA A 99 -0.69 -4.31 11.23
CA ALA A 99 -0.66 -3.00 10.61
C ALA A 99 -1.08 -1.84 11.53
N PRO A 100 -2.11 -1.96 12.40
CA PRO A 100 -2.47 -0.85 13.28
C PRO A 100 -1.33 -0.37 14.16
N ARG A 101 -0.52 -1.30 14.70
CA ARG A 101 0.62 -0.95 15.55
C ARG A 101 1.76 -0.27 14.77
N LEU A 102 2.02 -0.70 13.53
CA LEU A 102 3.02 -0.05 12.68
C LEU A 102 2.57 1.35 12.25
N LEU A 103 1.29 1.53 11.96
CA LEU A 103 0.69 2.85 11.71
C LEU A 103 0.84 3.77 12.92
N ASP A 104 0.59 3.26 14.13
CA ASP A 104 0.76 4.03 15.37
C ASP A 104 2.22 4.39 15.66
N LEU A 105 3.18 3.68 15.07
CA LEU A 105 4.61 3.99 15.13
C LEU A 105 5.10 4.88 13.99
N GLY A 106 4.23 5.25 13.04
CA GLY A 106 4.54 6.22 12.00
C GLY A 106 4.53 5.70 10.56
N GLU A 107 4.19 4.42 10.31
CA GLU A 107 3.93 3.97 8.93
C GLU A 107 2.85 4.86 8.31
N LYS A 108 3.12 5.40 7.12
CA LYS A 108 2.22 6.37 6.51
C LYS A 108 1.45 5.81 5.32
N ALA A 109 1.97 4.79 4.67
CA ALA A 109 1.31 4.22 3.51
C ALA A 109 1.49 2.71 3.40
N MET A 110 0.43 2.03 3.05
CA MET A 110 0.40 0.59 2.78
C MET A 110 0.00 0.36 1.33
N ILE A 111 0.64 -0.61 0.66
CA ILE A 111 0.28 -1.03 -0.70
C ILE A 111 0.00 -2.53 -0.69
N GLY A 112 -1.17 -2.93 -1.17
CA GLY A 112 -1.55 -4.34 -1.21
C GLY A 112 -2.71 -4.61 -2.17
N LYS A 113 -3.50 -5.62 -1.90
CA LYS A 113 -4.79 -5.89 -2.56
C LYS A 113 -5.83 -6.40 -1.58
N GLY A 114 -7.11 -6.18 -1.90
CA GLY A 114 -8.24 -6.65 -1.10
C GLY A 114 -8.61 -5.70 0.05
N LYS A 115 -9.69 -6.04 0.73
CA LYS A 115 -10.24 -5.24 1.82
C LYS A 115 -9.32 -5.24 3.04
N ARG A 116 -9.56 -4.28 3.94
CA ARG A 116 -8.91 -4.20 5.25
C ARG A 116 -9.94 -4.36 6.37
N SER A 117 -9.49 -4.80 7.53
CA SER A 117 -10.34 -4.86 8.72
C SER A 117 -10.70 -3.47 9.23
N LYS A 118 -11.74 -3.40 10.09
CA LYS A 118 -12.15 -2.14 10.70
C LYS A 118 -11.03 -1.51 11.54
N GLU A 119 -10.29 -2.31 12.27
CA GLU A 119 -9.17 -1.87 13.11
C GLU A 119 -8.09 -1.17 12.29
N VAL A 120 -7.83 -1.66 11.06
CA VAL A 120 -6.89 -1.02 10.14
C VAL A 120 -7.46 0.29 9.61
N VAL A 121 -8.75 0.32 9.24
CA VAL A 121 -9.40 1.58 8.80
C VAL A 121 -9.34 2.63 9.91
N ASP A 122 -9.68 2.26 11.15
CA ASP A 122 -9.60 3.15 12.31
C ASP A 122 -8.15 3.65 12.54
N ALA A 123 -7.14 2.78 12.30
CA ALA A 123 -5.74 3.16 12.39
C ALA A 123 -5.30 4.12 11.26
N VAL A 124 -5.80 3.92 10.05
CA VAL A 124 -5.57 4.84 8.91
C VAL A 124 -6.08 6.24 9.25
N ILE A 125 -7.30 6.33 9.79
CA ILE A 125 -7.91 7.61 10.16
C ILE A 125 -7.09 8.33 11.24
N ARG A 126 -6.82 7.66 12.38
CA ARG A 126 -6.14 8.31 13.53
C ARG A 126 -4.68 8.69 13.26
N ASN A 127 -4.03 8.01 12.28
CA ASN A 127 -2.64 8.29 11.90
C ASN A 127 -2.51 9.10 10.61
N HIS A 128 -3.63 9.54 10.04
CA HIS A 128 -3.68 10.25 8.76
C HIS A 128 -2.89 9.51 7.67
N ALA A 129 -3.00 8.19 7.64
CA ALA A 129 -2.32 7.32 6.71
C ALA A 129 -3.15 7.06 5.44
N VAL A 130 -2.66 6.23 4.54
CA VAL A 130 -3.35 5.86 3.30
C VAL A 130 -3.13 4.39 2.97
N TYR A 131 -4.16 3.74 2.42
CA TYR A 131 -4.04 2.42 1.85
C TYR A 131 -4.25 2.47 0.34
N PHE A 132 -3.25 2.00 -0.39
CA PHE A 132 -3.28 1.86 -1.84
C PHE A 132 -3.51 0.41 -2.26
N ALA A 133 -4.22 0.23 -3.36
CA ALA A 133 -4.23 -1.04 -4.09
C ALA A 133 -3.25 -0.99 -5.27
N ALA A 134 -2.42 -2.02 -5.40
CA ALA A 134 -1.74 -2.32 -6.65
C ALA A 134 -2.56 -3.36 -7.43
N ILE A 135 -2.49 -3.32 -8.76
CA ILE A 135 -3.31 -4.18 -9.63
C ILE A 135 -2.85 -5.63 -9.50
N GLY A 136 -3.76 -6.50 -9.04
CA GLY A 136 -3.54 -7.95 -9.00
C GLY A 136 -3.34 -8.52 -10.41
N GLY A 137 -2.43 -9.49 -10.56
CA GLY A 137 -2.08 -10.07 -11.86
C GLY A 137 -1.06 -9.26 -12.69
N ALA A 138 -0.82 -7.99 -12.36
CA ALA A 138 0.12 -7.11 -13.06
C ALA A 138 1.56 -7.21 -12.54
N GLY A 139 1.94 -8.25 -11.79
CA GLY A 139 3.25 -8.36 -11.13
C GLY A 139 4.45 -8.23 -12.07
N ALA A 140 4.33 -8.69 -13.31
CA ALA A 140 5.38 -8.52 -14.33
C ALA A 140 5.48 -7.07 -14.84
N LEU A 141 4.38 -6.30 -14.85
CA LEU A 141 4.38 -4.89 -15.20
C LEU A 141 4.90 -4.06 -14.03
N LEU A 142 4.43 -4.32 -12.81
CA LEU A 142 4.86 -3.63 -11.61
C LEU A 142 6.37 -3.79 -11.36
N SER A 143 6.94 -4.97 -11.66
CA SER A 143 8.38 -5.18 -11.54
C SER A 143 9.23 -4.29 -12.47
N LYS A 144 8.66 -3.79 -13.57
CA LYS A 144 9.37 -2.87 -14.48
C LYS A 144 9.52 -1.47 -13.89
N CYS A 145 8.65 -1.10 -12.95
CA CYS A 145 8.74 0.17 -12.23
C CYS A 145 9.79 0.12 -11.11
N ILE A 146 10.30 -1.07 -10.75
CA ILE A 146 11.31 -1.24 -9.71
C ILE A 146 12.69 -1.15 -10.34
N THR A 147 13.45 -0.13 -9.95
CA THR A 147 14.77 0.16 -10.50
C THR A 147 15.91 -0.41 -9.66
N LYS A 148 15.68 -0.62 -8.34
CA LYS A 148 16.63 -1.22 -7.40
C LYS A 148 15.91 -2.05 -6.35
N SER A 149 16.56 -3.10 -5.86
CA SER A 149 16.08 -3.94 -4.77
C SER A 149 17.25 -4.45 -3.95
N GLU A 150 17.20 -4.22 -2.66
CA GLU A 150 18.21 -4.71 -1.69
C GLU A 150 17.53 -5.32 -0.47
N ILE A 151 18.13 -6.37 0.08
CA ILE A 151 17.68 -6.98 1.32
C ILE A 151 18.13 -6.08 2.48
N VAL A 152 17.23 -5.81 3.41
CA VAL A 152 17.53 -5.01 4.60
C VAL A 152 17.74 -5.91 5.81
N CYS A 153 16.84 -6.90 6.00
CA CYS A 153 16.92 -7.84 7.12
C CYS A 153 16.04 -9.07 6.91
N TYR A 154 16.13 -10.02 7.83
CA TYR A 154 15.35 -11.27 7.86
C TYR A 154 15.58 -12.14 6.62
N GLU A 155 16.82 -12.28 6.17
CA GLU A 155 17.20 -13.06 4.97
C GLU A 155 16.69 -14.51 5.01
N ASP A 156 16.59 -15.08 6.20
CA ASP A 156 16.08 -16.43 6.46
C ASP A 156 14.59 -16.60 6.06
N LEU A 157 13.86 -15.52 5.92
CA LEU A 157 12.46 -15.57 5.46
C LEU A 157 12.30 -15.70 3.93
N GLY A 158 13.39 -15.74 3.18
CA GLY A 158 13.40 -15.94 1.73
C GLY A 158 12.55 -14.88 0.98
N ALA A 159 11.43 -15.28 0.37
CA ALA A 159 10.55 -14.35 -0.35
C ALA A 159 9.83 -13.35 0.57
N GLU A 160 9.83 -13.55 1.87
CA GLU A 160 9.20 -12.67 2.87
C GLU A 160 10.23 -11.82 3.64
N THR A 161 11.49 -11.84 3.22
CA THR A 161 12.56 -10.92 3.65
C THR A 161 12.09 -9.47 3.53
N ILE A 162 12.50 -8.62 4.47
CA ILE A 162 12.32 -7.17 4.31
C ILE A 162 13.32 -6.66 3.27
N ARG A 163 12.78 -6.01 2.25
CA ARG A 163 13.55 -5.36 1.19
C ARG A 163 13.29 -3.86 1.18
N LYS A 164 14.28 -3.12 0.75
CA LYS A 164 14.17 -1.74 0.33
C LYS A 164 14.21 -1.70 -1.19
N ILE A 165 13.23 -1.08 -1.81
CA ILE A 165 13.15 -0.95 -3.27
C ILE A 165 13.05 0.52 -3.67
N GLU A 166 13.66 0.85 -4.82
CA GLU A 166 13.47 2.12 -5.49
C GLU A 166 12.51 1.91 -6.66
N VAL A 167 11.52 2.78 -6.78
CA VAL A 167 10.52 2.71 -7.84
C VAL A 167 10.43 4.02 -8.60
N LYS A 168 9.99 3.92 -9.86
CA LYS A 168 9.68 5.06 -10.72
C LYS A 168 8.31 4.84 -11.34
N ASP A 169 7.43 5.83 -11.17
CA ASP A 169 6.06 5.87 -11.72
C ASP A 169 5.27 4.58 -11.42
N PHE A 170 5.38 4.09 -10.18
CA PHE A 170 4.72 2.85 -9.73
C PHE A 170 3.20 3.09 -9.57
N PRO A 171 2.34 2.43 -10.41
CA PRO A 171 0.92 2.74 -10.45
C PRO A 171 0.15 2.09 -9.30
N VAL A 172 -0.63 2.90 -8.58
CA VAL A 172 -1.51 2.46 -7.50
C VAL A 172 -2.82 3.26 -7.52
N ILE A 173 -3.83 2.76 -6.81
CA ILE A 173 -5.12 3.44 -6.61
C ILE A 173 -5.30 3.65 -5.11
N VAL A 174 -5.72 4.86 -4.69
CA VAL A 174 -6.12 5.10 -3.31
C VAL A 174 -7.40 4.33 -3.02
N VAL A 175 -7.35 3.39 -2.10
CA VAL A 175 -8.52 2.59 -1.68
C VAL A 175 -9.12 3.12 -0.38
N ILE A 176 -8.27 3.42 0.62
CA ILE A 176 -8.71 4.04 1.87
C ILE A 176 -7.89 5.30 2.05
N ASP A 177 -8.57 6.45 2.06
CA ASP A 177 -7.93 7.74 2.32
C ASP A 177 -7.84 8.04 3.82
N ARG A 178 -7.14 9.11 4.18
CA ARG A 178 -6.93 9.51 5.58
C ARG A 178 -8.20 9.81 6.37
N GLU A 179 -9.32 10.02 5.70
CA GLU A 179 -10.63 10.28 6.30
C GLU A 179 -11.44 8.99 6.47
N GLY A 180 -10.92 7.85 6.00
CA GLY A 180 -11.57 6.54 6.07
C GLY A 180 -12.55 6.28 4.93
N ASN A 181 -12.63 7.15 3.90
CA ASN A 181 -13.41 6.82 2.72
C ASN A 181 -12.82 5.58 2.06
N ASN A 182 -13.67 4.57 1.85
CA ASN A 182 -13.26 3.24 1.39
C ASN A 182 -13.88 2.91 0.03
N LEU A 183 -13.04 2.84 -1.00
CA LEU A 183 -13.48 2.57 -2.37
C LEU A 183 -14.21 1.22 -2.51
N TYR A 184 -13.83 0.21 -1.73
CA TYR A 184 -14.53 -1.09 -1.76
C TYR A 184 -15.96 -1.03 -1.23
N GLU A 185 -16.28 -0.07 -0.38
CA GLU A 185 -17.63 0.14 0.16
C GLU A 185 -18.46 1.04 -0.75
N THR A 186 -17.87 2.17 -1.16
CA THR A 186 -18.57 3.15 -2.01
C THR A 186 -18.85 2.62 -3.42
N ALA A 187 -17.93 1.82 -4.00
CA ALA A 187 -18.14 1.24 -5.32
C ALA A 187 -19.32 0.25 -5.32
N ILE A 188 -19.46 -0.58 -4.30
CA ILE A 188 -20.60 -1.52 -4.19
C ILE A 188 -21.93 -0.76 -4.17
N GLN A 189 -22.02 0.31 -3.38
CA GLN A 189 -23.24 1.11 -3.29
C GLN A 189 -23.60 1.79 -4.62
N GLN A 190 -22.60 2.26 -5.37
CA GLN A 190 -22.83 2.89 -6.68
C GLN A 190 -23.30 1.91 -7.75
N TYR A 191 -22.89 0.65 -7.70
CA TYR A 191 -23.30 -0.35 -8.70
C TYR A 191 -24.65 -1.00 -8.37
N HIS A 192 -25.02 -1.15 -7.09
CA HIS A 192 -26.35 -1.65 -6.70
C HIS A 192 -27.51 -0.74 -7.18
N THR A 193 -27.30 0.55 -7.19
CA THR A 193 -28.31 1.51 -7.69
C THR A 193 -28.51 1.46 -9.21
N LEU A 194 -27.65 0.79 -9.96
CA LEU A 194 -27.78 0.65 -11.42
C LEU A 194 -28.57 -0.62 -11.84
N GLU A 195 -28.71 -1.60 -10.94
CA GLU A 195 -29.51 -2.81 -11.20
C GLU A 195 -31.01 -2.64 -10.85
N GLU A 196 -31.37 -1.59 -10.11
CA GLU A 196 -32.75 -1.29 -9.74
C GLU A 196 -33.44 -0.26 -10.69
N MET A 197 -32.80 0.13 -11.78
CA MET A 197 -33.36 1.01 -12.83
C MET A 197 -33.61 0.27 -14.14
#